data_404a6942c71da442ede4b279877841ed
#
_entry.id   404a6942c71da442ede4b279877841ed
#
_cell.length_a   1.000
_cell.length_b   1.000
_cell.length_c   1.000
_cell.angle_alpha   90.00
_cell.angle_beta   90.00
_cell.angle_gamma   90.00
#
_symmetry.space_group_name_H-M   'P 1'
#
loop_
_entity.id
_entity.type
_entity.pdbx_description
1 polymer ?
#
loop_
_entity_poly.entity_id
_entity_poly.type
_entity_poly.pdbx_seq_one_letter_code
_entity_poly.pdbx_strand_id
1 'polypeptide(L)'
;MHFRPVLYHAGTAERRTDMLGYMSVPDNFKYADVLNHGKPVHAVSDSFAVKHPAMSLGKRAKIFSPFDALKGFSEAVEAKDELYCERIELSEDRCAVLDQKIAALLELVHNGSSARENNVVISVTHFVPCTDTDNDAYGRRGQYVETKGVLTGIDTVRRMMTVGGEKIFFGDISEINDED
;
A
#
# COMPACT_ATOMS: atom_id res chain seq x y z
N MET A 1 -26.92 -22.43 -10.21
CA MET A 1 -27.11 -20.98 -10.52
C MET A 1 -26.46 -20.73 -11.86
N HIS A 2 -27.27 -20.36 -12.87
CA HIS A 2 -26.74 -20.03 -14.20
C HIS A 2 -26.48 -18.52 -14.25
N PHE A 3 -25.25 -18.14 -14.52
CA PHE A 3 -24.87 -16.75 -14.74
C PHE A 3 -24.80 -16.49 -16.25
N ARG A 4 -25.43 -15.42 -16.70
CA ARG A 4 -25.29 -14.92 -18.08
C ARG A 4 -24.36 -13.74 -18.12
N PRO A 5 -23.36 -13.73 -19.02
CA PRO A 5 -22.52 -12.54 -19.21
C PRO A 5 -23.33 -11.46 -19.94
N VAL A 6 -23.36 -10.26 -19.37
CA VAL A 6 -23.94 -9.08 -20.01
C VAL A 6 -22.88 -8.44 -20.89
N LEU A 7 -23.02 -8.62 -22.21
CA LEU A 7 -22.18 -7.93 -23.18
C LEU A 7 -22.64 -6.49 -23.33
N TYR A 8 -21.85 -5.54 -22.85
CA TYR A 8 -22.01 -4.13 -23.18
C TYR A 8 -21.64 -3.93 -24.65
N HIS A 9 -22.62 -3.66 -25.52
CA HIS A 9 -22.34 -3.15 -26.86
C HIS A 9 -21.88 -1.71 -26.74
N ALA A 10 -20.57 -1.50 -26.85
CA ALA A 10 -19.97 -0.19 -26.98
C ALA A 10 -20.29 0.38 -28.36
N GLY A 11 -21.19 1.35 -28.43
CA GLY A 11 -21.20 2.33 -29.50
C GLY A 11 -19.89 3.12 -29.46
N THR A 12 -19.18 3.13 -30.56
CA THR A 12 -17.93 3.77 -30.88
C THR A 12 -17.63 5.05 -30.09
N ALA A 13 -16.78 4.94 -29.07
CA ALA A 13 -15.96 6.01 -28.55
C ALA A 13 -14.75 5.37 -27.85
N GLU A 14 -13.58 5.76 -28.29
CA GLU A 14 -12.25 5.27 -27.96
C GLU A 14 -11.99 4.98 -26.50
N ARG A 15 -11.46 3.77 -26.28
CA ARG A 15 -10.53 3.35 -25.21
C ARG A 15 -10.68 4.03 -23.84
N ARG A 16 -11.55 3.48 -23.03
CA ARG A 16 -11.29 3.29 -21.63
C ARG A 16 -11.07 1.80 -21.42
N THR A 17 -9.84 1.43 -21.20
CA THR A 17 -9.41 0.10 -20.81
C THR A 17 -10.20 -0.36 -19.60
N ASP A 18 -10.90 -1.45 -19.77
CA ASP A 18 -11.77 -2.13 -18.85
C ASP A 18 -10.99 -2.56 -17.59
N MET A 19 -11.13 -1.78 -16.53
CA MET A 19 -10.80 -2.24 -15.17
C MET A 19 -12.01 -2.87 -14.46
N LEU A 20 -13.14 -2.99 -15.14
CA LEU A 20 -14.30 -3.71 -14.64
C LEU A 20 -14.34 -5.07 -15.32
N GLY A 21 -13.66 -6.04 -14.73
CA GLY A 21 -13.86 -7.44 -15.08
C GLY A 21 -15.35 -7.78 -15.08
N TYR A 22 -15.74 -8.64 -16.00
CA TYR A 22 -17.09 -9.12 -16.21
C TYR A 22 -17.90 -9.27 -14.91
N MET A 23 -18.76 -8.30 -14.62
CA MET A 23 -19.72 -8.45 -13.55
C MET A 23 -20.79 -9.44 -14.01
N SER A 24 -20.79 -10.64 -13.45
CA SER A 24 -21.87 -11.58 -13.62
C SER A 24 -23.07 -11.10 -12.79
N VAL A 25 -24.14 -10.76 -13.47
CA VAL A 25 -25.39 -10.33 -12.82
C VAL A 25 -26.27 -11.55 -12.57
N PRO A 26 -26.84 -11.74 -11.37
CA PRO A 26 -27.78 -12.83 -11.09
C PRO A 26 -28.99 -12.78 -12.02
N ASP A 27 -29.53 -13.94 -12.44
CA ASP A 27 -30.68 -14.02 -13.35
C ASP A 27 -31.95 -13.33 -12.78
N ASN A 28 -32.03 -13.17 -11.47
CA ASN A 28 -33.17 -12.54 -10.77
C ASN A 28 -32.89 -11.08 -10.38
N PHE A 29 -31.91 -10.44 -11.00
CA PHE A 29 -31.55 -9.05 -10.67
C PHE A 29 -32.69 -8.09 -11.14
N LYS A 30 -33.35 -7.45 -10.18
CA LYS A 30 -34.51 -6.59 -10.40
C LYS A 30 -34.29 -5.45 -11.40
N TYR A 31 -33.08 -4.96 -11.54
CA TYR A 31 -32.70 -3.80 -12.37
C TYR A 31 -31.89 -4.19 -13.60
N ALA A 32 -32.01 -5.42 -14.08
CA ALA A 32 -31.34 -5.91 -15.28
C ALA A 32 -31.60 -5.02 -16.50
N ASP A 33 -32.83 -4.54 -16.67
CA ASP A 33 -33.18 -3.64 -17.77
C ASP A 33 -32.43 -2.32 -17.73
N VAL A 34 -32.24 -1.77 -16.53
CA VAL A 34 -31.49 -0.51 -16.35
C VAL A 34 -30.02 -0.70 -16.72
N LEU A 35 -29.42 -1.83 -16.35
CA LEU A 35 -28.06 -2.17 -16.74
C LEU A 35 -27.92 -2.35 -18.25
N ASN A 36 -28.87 -2.99 -18.88
CA ASN A 36 -28.88 -3.22 -20.33
C ASN A 36 -29.03 -1.92 -21.15
N HIS A 37 -29.75 -0.94 -20.62
CA HIS A 37 -29.88 0.37 -21.27
C HIS A 37 -28.66 1.26 -21.09
N GLY A 38 -27.82 0.95 -20.08
CA GLY A 38 -26.63 1.72 -19.78
C GLY A 38 -26.92 3.13 -19.25
N LYS A 39 -25.90 3.96 -19.20
CA LYS A 39 -26.01 5.34 -18.72
C LYS A 39 -26.72 6.20 -19.76
N PRO A 40 -27.78 6.97 -19.37
CA PRO A 40 -28.42 7.93 -20.27
C PRO A 40 -27.41 8.94 -20.82
N VAL A 41 -27.39 9.10 -22.15
CA VAL A 41 -26.53 10.08 -22.82
C VAL A 41 -27.41 11.23 -23.28
N HIS A 42 -27.10 12.43 -22.77
CA HIS A 42 -27.79 13.66 -23.13
C HIS A 42 -26.88 14.53 -24.01
N ALA A 43 -27.42 15.05 -25.08
CA ALA A 43 -26.72 16.06 -25.88
C ALA A 43 -26.52 17.33 -25.05
N VAL A 44 -25.42 18.06 -25.28
CA VAL A 44 -25.07 19.29 -24.53
C VAL A 44 -26.17 20.34 -24.57
N SER A 45 -27.02 20.32 -25.62
CA SER A 45 -28.08 21.30 -25.89
C SER A 45 -29.50 20.74 -25.69
N ASP A 46 -29.67 19.53 -25.14
CA ASP A 46 -31.00 19.01 -24.90
C ASP A 46 -31.70 19.73 -23.71
N SER A 47 -33.04 19.59 -23.61
CA SER A 47 -33.81 20.23 -22.55
C SER A 47 -33.42 19.74 -21.16
N PHE A 48 -32.90 18.52 -21.03
CA PHE A 48 -32.46 17.95 -19.77
C PHE A 48 -31.10 18.56 -19.36
N ALA A 49 -30.12 18.64 -20.28
CA ALA A 49 -28.82 19.23 -20.01
C ALA A 49 -28.91 20.72 -19.65
N VAL A 50 -29.86 21.45 -20.27
CA VAL A 50 -30.14 22.87 -19.96
C VAL A 50 -30.73 23.03 -18.55
N LYS A 51 -31.69 22.16 -18.16
CA LYS A 51 -32.29 22.19 -16.83
C LYS A 51 -31.36 21.66 -15.73
N HIS A 52 -30.46 20.74 -16.07
CA HIS A 52 -29.57 20.05 -15.15
C HIS A 52 -28.10 20.20 -15.60
N PRO A 53 -27.56 21.43 -15.63
CA PRO A 53 -26.17 21.63 -16.03
C PRO A 53 -25.22 20.90 -15.08
N ALA A 54 -24.14 20.37 -15.65
CA ALA A 54 -23.09 19.73 -14.85
C ALA A 54 -22.55 20.69 -13.80
N MET A 55 -22.46 20.21 -12.56
CA MET A 55 -21.91 21.01 -11.47
C MET A 55 -20.44 21.38 -11.76
N SER A 56 -20.10 22.65 -11.62
CA SER A 56 -18.71 23.13 -11.78
C SER A 56 -17.77 22.45 -10.78
N LEU A 57 -16.51 22.24 -11.17
CA LEU A 57 -15.50 21.61 -10.32
C LEU A 57 -15.34 22.30 -8.96
N GLY A 58 -15.39 23.64 -8.92
CA GLY A 58 -15.32 24.39 -7.66
C GLY A 58 -16.50 24.14 -6.72
N LYS A 59 -17.72 23.96 -7.27
CA LYS A 59 -18.89 23.59 -6.43
C LYS A 59 -18.80 22.15 -5.96
N ARG A 60 -18.32 21.23 -6.80
CA ARG A 60 -18.09 19.82 -6.42
C ARG A 60 -17.06 19.72 -5.30
N ALA A 61 -15.94 20.45 -5.40
CA ALA A 61 -14.93 20.47 -4.36
C ALA A 61 -15.50 20.97 -3.00
N LYS A 62 -16.40 21.97 -3.02
CA LYS A 62 -17.04 22.48 -1.80
C LYS A 62 -17.96 21.47 -1.12
N ILE A 63 -18.51 20.48 -1.82
CA ILE A 63 -19.33 19.42 -1.21
C ILE A 63 -18.48 18.56 -0.28
N PHE A 64 -17.22 18.33 -0.63
CA PHE A 64 -16.28 17.53 0.15
C PHE A 64 -15.50 18.34 1.20
N SER A 65 -15.51 19.65 1.10
CA SER A 65 -14.81 20.55 2.05
C SER A 65 -15.17 20.32 3.53
N PRO A 66 -16.45 20.02 3.91
CA PRO A 66 -16.78 19.71 5.29
C PRO A 66 -16.11 18.44 5.83
N PHE A 67 -15.78 17.47 4.96
CA PHE A 67 -15.15 16.24 5.35
C PHE A 67 -13.68 16.44 5.73
N ASP A 68 -13.01 17.39 5.09
CA ASP A 68 -11.62 17.78 5.41
C ASP A 68 -11.50 18.41 6.83
N ALA A 69 -12.60 18.95 7.34
CA ALA A 69 -12.66 19.49 8.70
C ALA A 69 -12.92 18.41 9.78
N LEU A 70 -13.21 17.17 9.40
CA LEU A 70 -13.38 16.07 10.34
C LEU A 70 -12.01 15.62 10.84
N LYS A 71 -11.82 15.69 12.16
CA LYS A 71 -10.59 15.22 12.79
C LYS A 71 -10.35 13.74 12.46
N GLY A 72 -9.18 13.43 11.91
CA GLY A 72 -8.80 12.06 11.53
C GLY A 72 -9.26 11.63 10.12
N PHE A 73 -9.99 12.47 9.36
CA PHE A 73 -10.42 12.10 8.01
C PHE A 73 -9.25 12.04 7.03
N SER A 74 -8.35 13.00 7.07
CA SER A 74 -7.15 13.01 6.22
C SER A 74 -6.26 11.81 6.52
N GLU A 75 -6.03 11.53 7.81
CA GLU A 75 -5.25 10.34 8.23
C GLU A 75 -5.91 9.03 7.79
N ALA A 76 -7.25 8.93 7.85
CA ALA A 76 -7.97 7.75 7.38
C ALA A 76 -7.92 7.56 5.86
N VAL A 77 -7.87 8.66 5.09
CA VAL A 77 -7.67 8.61 3.62
C VAL A 77 -6.25 8.22 3.30
N GLU A 78 -5.25 8.84 3.94
CA GLU A 78 -3.83 8.50 3.77
C GLU A 78 -3.55 7.02 4.10
N ALA A 79 -4.14 6.48 5.17
CA ALA A 79 -4.04 5.08 5.53
C ALA A 79 -4.62 4.12 4.46
N LYS A 80 -5.58 4.58 3.64
CA LYS A 80 -6.12 3.79 2.51
C LYS A 80 -5.27 3.88 1.26
N ASP A 81 -4.46 4.92 1.12
CA ASP A 81 -3.52 5.09 0.00
C ASP A 81 -2.19 4.37 0.25
N GLU A 82 -1.96 3.82 1.43
CA GLU A 82 -0.78 3.02 1.73
C GLU A 82 -0.71 1.78 0.83
N LEU A 83 0.36 1.70 0.05
CA LEU A 83 0.62 0.58 -0.86
C LEU A 83 1.28 -0.57 -0.10
N TYR A 84 0.49 -1.57 0.26
CA TYR A 84 1.01 -2.81 0.85
C TYR A 84 1.43 -3.80 -0.21
N CYS A 85 2.62 -4.37 -0.05
CA CYS A 85 3.17 -5.42 -0.92
C CYS A 85 3.27 -6.76 -0.18
N GLU A 86 3.46 -7.83 -0.91
CA GLU A 86 3.79 -9.13 -0.35
C GLU A 86 5.23 -9.14 0.13
N ARG A 87 5.51 -9.96 1.14
CA ARG A 87 6.87 -10.17 1.63
C ARG A 87 7.71 -10.86 0.57
N ILE A 88 8.88 -10.30 0.25
CA ILE A 88 9.81 -10.86 -0.73
C ILE A 88 10.56 -12.01 -0.07
N GLU A 89 10.56 -13.17 -0.71
CA GLU A 89 11.45 -14.27 -0.34
C GLU A 89 12.84 -13.97 -0.91
N LEU A 90 13.83 -13.87 -0.02
CA LEU A 90 15.21 -13.63 -0.43
C LEU A 90 15.83 -14.92 -0.96
N SER A 91 16.63 -14.81 -2.02
CA SER A 91 17.45 -15.92 -2.51
C SER A 91 18.52 -16.32 -1.49
N GLU A 92 19.00 -17.56 -1.55
CA GLU A 92 20.06 -18.07 -0.67
C GLU A 92 21.32 -17.18 -0.71
N ASP A 93 21.69 -16.69 -1.88
CA ASP A 93 22.84 -15.78 -2.05
C ASP A 93 22.65 -14.46 -1.30
N ARG A 94 21.43 -13.89 -1.36
CA ARG A 94 21.11 -12.66 -0.61
C ARG A 94 21.12 -12.89 0.89
N CYS A 95 20.56 -14.01 1.34
CA CYS A 95 20.63 -14.41 2.75
C CYS A 95 22.09 -14.54 3.22
N ALA A 96 22.97 -15.19 2.45
CA ALA A 96 24.36 -15.32 2.78
C ALA A 96 25.09 -13.97 2.89
N VAL A 97 24.78 -13.01 2.00
CA VAL A 97 25.32 -11.65 2.07
C VAL A 97 24.85 -10.92 3.32
N LEU A 98 23.57 -11.05 3.67
CA LEU A 98 23.03 -10.45 4.90
C LEU A 98 23.67 -11.06 6.15
N ASP A 99 23.83 -12.38 6.20
CA ASP A 99 24.48 -13.07 7.32
C ASP A 99 25.93 -12.61 7.50
N GLN A 100 26.67 -12.41 6.40
CA GLN A 100 28.03 -11.85 6.45
C GLN A 100 28.05 -10.42 6.99
N LYS A 101 27.14 -9.56 6.54
CA LYS A 101 27.02 -8.19 7.06
C LYS A 101 26.66 -8.18 8.55
N ILE A 102 25.70 -9.00 8.97
CA ILE A 102 25.33 -9.13 10.39
C ILE A 102 26.51 -9.62 11.23
N ALA A 103 27.30 -10.59 10.74
CA ALA A 103 28.47 -11.08 11.43
C ALA A 103 29.55 -10.00 11.56
N ALA A 104 29.81 -9.23 10.51
CA ALA A 104 30.74 -8.10 10.55
C ALA A 104 30.32 -7.01 11.55
N LEU A 105 29.02 -6.66 11.55
CA LEU A 105 28.45 -5.70 12.50
C LEU A 105 28.53 -6.23 13.94
N LEU A 106 28.34 -7.52 14.15
CA LEU A 106 28.47 -8.15 15.46
C LEU A 106 29.91 -8.04 16.01
N GLU A 107 30.91 -8.25 15.15
CA GLU A 107 32.32 -8.07 15.53
C GLU A 107 32.64 -6.61 15.89
N LEU A 108 32.09 -5.64 15.16
CA LEU A 108 32.25 -4.22 15.46
C LEU A 108 31.63 -3.86 16.82
N VAL A 109 30.48 -4.43 17.13
CA VAL A 109 29.79 -4.21 18.41
C VAL A 109 30.51 -4.88 19.58
N HIS A 110 31.08 -6.09 19.37
CA HIS A 110 31.80 -6.82 20.42
C HIS A 110 33.23 -6.31 20.69
N ASN A 111 33.94 -5.84 19.66
CA ASN A 111 35.31 -5.36 19.78
C ASN A 111 35.39 -3.91 20.27
N GLY A 112 34.33 -3.14 20.18
CA GLY A 112 34.23 -1.82 20.80
C GLY A 112 33.67 -1.94 22.22
N SER A 113 34.33 -1.35 23.19
CA SER A 113 33.97 -1.38 24.61
C SER A 113 32.59 -0.83 24.93
N SER A 114 31.89 -0.32 23.94
CA SER A 114 30.46 -0.02 23.91
C SER A 114 30.05 0.28 22.47
N ALA A 115 29.01 -0.38 21.96
CA ALA A 115 28.39 -0.04 20.69
C ALA A 115 27.98 1.46 20.60
N ARG A 116 27.88 2.12 21.74
CA ARG A 116 27.61 3.55 21.89
C ARG A 116 28.85 4.46 21.62
N GLU A 117 30.05 3.96 21.77
CA GLU A 117 31.29 4.75 21.54
C GLU A 117 31.67 4.77 20.06
N ASN A 118 31.38 3.71 19.31
CA ASN A 118 31.72 3.62 17.89
C ASN A 118 30.68 4.26 16.96
N ASN A 119 29.50 4.67 17.46
CA ASN A 119 28.45 5.35 16.70
C ASN A 119 28.23 4.77 15.27
N VAL A 120 28.22 3.43 15.15
CA VAL A 120 28.02 2.78 13.85
C VAL A 120 26.62 3.14 13.36
N VAL A 121 26.54 3.98 12.34
CA VAL A 121 25.28 4.38 11.71
C VAL A 121 25.05 3.45 10.53
N ILE A 122 23.89 2.81 10.52
CA ILE A 122 23.48 1.94 9.43
C ILE A 122 22.07 2.30 8.97
N SER A 123 21.77 1.96 7.73
CA SER A 123 20.43 1.97 7.16
C SER A 123 19.98 0.54 6.91
N VAL A 124 18.81 0.18 7.44
CA VAL A 124 18.22 -1.16 7.30
C VAL A 124 16.87 -1.07 6.65
N THR A 125 16.72 -1.72 5.51
CA THR A 125 15.40 -1.90 4.87
C THR A 125 14.78 -3.19 5.37
N HIS A 126 13.61 -3.09 6.01
CA HIS A 126 12.94 -4.23 6.60
C HIS A 126 11.44 -4.22 6.34
N PHE A 127 10.82 -5.39 6.40
CA PHE A 127 9.40 -5.59 6.20
C PHE A 127 8.63 -5.31 7.48
N VAL A 128 7.64 -4.40 7.40
CA VAL A 128 6.70 -4.09 8.48
C VAL A 128 5.32 -4.57 8.06
N PRO A 129 4.74 -5.57 8.74
CA PRO A 129 3.41 -6.07 8.41
C PRO A 129 2.32 -5.03 8.66
N CYS A 130 1.25 -5.07 7.88
CA CYS A 130 0.06 -4.26 8.13
C CYS A 130 -0.57 -4.63 9.45
N THR A 131 -0.74 -3.65 10.35
CA THR A 131 -1.34 -3.80 11.66
C THR A 131 -2.80 -3.35 11.73
N ASP A 132 -3.31 -2.71 10.66
CA ASP A 132 -4.70 -2.27 10.56
C ASP A 132 -5.62 -3.47 10.29
N THR A 133 -6.42 -3.85 11.28
CA THR A 133 -7.37 -4.97 11.21
C THR A 133 -8.49 -4.77 10.19
N ASP A 134 -8.77 -3.52 9.83
CA ASP A 134 -9.83 -3.16 8.88
C ASP A 134 -9.31 -3.11 7.44
N ASN A 135 -8.01 -3.32 7.22
CA ASN A 135 -7.38 -3.35 5.92
C ASN A 135 -7.28 -4.79 5.38
N ASP A 136 -7.55 -4.97 4.08
CA ASP A 136 -7.42 -6.27 3.40
C ASP A 136 -5.99 -6.84 3.43
N ALA A 137 -4.99 -5.99 3.67
CA ALA A 137 -3.59 -6.36 3.80
C ALA A 137 -3.24 -6.98 5.16
N TYR A 138 -4.12 -6.87 6.17
CA TYR A 138 -3.85 -7.36 7.53
C TYR A 138 -3.40 -8.81 7.57
N GLY A 139 -2.27 -9.06 8.21
CA GLY A 139 -1.69 -10.40 8.40
C GLY A 139 -1.14 -11.06 7.13
N ARG A 140 -1.21 -10.42 5.95
CA ARG A 140 -0.72 -10.98 4.66
C ARG A 140 0.27 -10.10 3.94
N ARG A 141 0.08 -8.78 3.99
CA ARG A 141 0.91 -7.79 3.30
C ARG A 141 1.47 -6.79 4.29
N GLY A 142 2.47 -6.05 3.86
CA GLY A 142 3.11 -5.02 4.65
C GLY A 142 3.86 -4.04 3.75
N GLN A 143 4.73 -3.26 4.35
CA GLN A 143 5.56 -2.29 3.66
C GLN A 143 7.02 -2.56 3.93
N TYR A 144 7.89 -2.22 2.98
CA TYR A 144 9.32 -2.14 3.22
C TYR A 144 9.66 -0.73 3.69
N VAL A 145 10.18 -0.64 4.90
CA VAL A 145 10.54 0.62 5.55
C VAL A 145 12.06 0.66 5.71
N GLU A 146 12.65 1.80 5.42
CA GLU A 146 14.06 2.06 5.67
C GLU A 146 14.20 2.74 7.03
N THR A 147 14.88 2.06 7.97
CA THR A 147 15.20 2.61 9.29
C THR A 147 16.68 2.92 9.35
N LYS A 148 16.99 4.20 9.54
CA LYS A 148 18.35 4.70 9.65
C LYS A 148 18.65 5.13 11.08
N GLY A 149 19.81 4.74 11.58
CA GLY A 149 20.22 5.15 12.92
C GLY A 149 21.45 4.43 13.45
N VAL A 150 21.78 4.74 14.69
CA VAL A 150 22.88 4.09 15.39
C VAL A 150 22.51 2.67 15.77
N LEU A 151 23.37 1.71 15.43
CA LEU A 151 23.26 0.33 15.87
C LEU A 151 23.57 0.25 17.38
N THR A 152 22.56 -0.03 18.19
CA THR A 152 22.73 -0.07 19.66
C THR A 152 22.91 -1.47 20.20
N GLY A 153 22.55 -2.50 19.45
CA GLY A 153 22.76 -3.88 19.89
C GLY A 153 22.29 -4.90 18.86
N ILE A 154 22.89 -6.09 18.93
CA ILE A 154 22.52 -7.28 18.13
C ILE A 154 22.31 -8.44 19.11
N ASP A 155 21.10 -9.03 19.09
CA ASP A 155 20.71 -10.20 19.86
C ASP A 155 20.62 -11.42 18.91
N THR A 156 21.65 -12.24 18.92
CA THR A 156 21.73 -13.44 18.07
C THR A 156 20.78 -14.54 18.51
N VAL A 157 20.42 -14.58 19.80
CA VAL A 157 19.51 -15.60 20.35
C VAL A 157 18.06 -15.31 19.91
N ARG A 158 17.66 -14.04 19.99
CA ARG A 158 16.33 -13.61 19.53
C ARG A 158 16.30 -13.28 18.05
N ARG A 159 17.43 -13.33 17.37
CA ARG A 159 17.60 -13.00 15.95
C ARG A 159 17.05 -11.60 15.61
N MET A 160 17.50 -10.59 16.33
CA MET A 160 17.07 -9.21 16.17
C MET A 160 18.21 -8.23 16.38
N MET A 161 18.11 -7.05 15.76
CA MET A 161 18.99 -5.93 16.00
C MET A 161 18.21 -4.69 16.42
N THR A 162 18.88 -3.74 17.06
CA THR A 162 18.27 -2.47 17.46
C THR A 162 19.00 -1.32 16.76
N VAL A 163 18.28 -0.62 15.88
CA VAL A 163 18.78 0.48 15.07
C VAL A 163 17.94 1.72 15.34
N GLY A 164 18.55 2.84 15.74
CA GLY A 164 17.83 4.06 16.05
C GLY A 164 16.78 3.92 17.17
N GLY A 165 16.88 2.87 18.00
CA GLY A 165 15.90 2.53 19.03
C GLY A 165 14.81 1.57 18.60
N GLU A 166 14.70 1.26 17.31
CA GLU A 166 13.75 0.31 16.75
C GLU A 166 14.33 -1.11 16.74
N LYS A 167 13.49 -2.09 17.06
CA LYS A 167 13.86 -3.51 17.09
C LYS A 167 13.45 -4.17 15.77
N ILE A 168 14.41 -4.67 15.04
CA ILE A 168 14.22 -5.28 13.71
C ILE A 168 14.62 -6.75 13.78
N PHE A 169 13.72 -7.66 13.37
CA PHE A 169 14.04 -9.08 13.30
C PHE A 169 14.81 -9.40 12.03
N PHE A 170 15.82 -10.29 12.13
CA PHE A 170 16.64 -10.67 10.98
C PHE A 170 15.83 -11.23 9.82
N GLY A 171 14.75 -11.97 10.14
CA GLY A 171 13.88 -12.51 9.13
C GLY A 171 13.12 -11.47 8.33
N ASP A 172 12.98 -10.24 8.81
CA ASP A 172 12.27 -9.17 8.13
C ASP A 172 13.20 -8.26 7.31
N ILE A 173 14.52 -8.39 7.49
CA ILE A 173 15.51 -7.57 6.81
C ILE A 173 15.63 -8.00 5.36
N SER A 174 15.55 -7.01 4.45
CA SER A 174 15.80 -7.20 3.02
C SER A 174 17.17 -6.65 2.60
N GLU A 175 17.65 -5.59 3.26
CA GLU A 175 18.92 -4.95 2.93
C GLU A 175 19.51 -4.23 4.14
N ILE A 176 20.84 -4.22 4.22
CA ILE A 176 21.61 -3.44 5.22
C ILE A 176 22.65 -2.64 4.45
N ASN A 177 22.71 -1.34 4.69
CA ASN A 177 23.71 -0.44 4.10
C ASN A 177 24.46 0.27 5.22
N ASP A 178 25.79 0.28 5.11
CA ASP A 178 26.67 1.04 5.97
C ASP A 178 26.70 2.47 5.44
N GLU A 179 26.52 3.45 6.32
CA GLU A 179 26.70 4.85 5.95
C GLU A 179 28.05 5.33 6.49
N ASP A 180 28.93 5.69 5.55
CA ASP A 180 30.22 6.33 5.79
C ASP A 180 30.07 7.76 6.37
#